data_7ac61c81d08adff87ac496982a08feb5
#
_entry.id   7ac61c81d08adff87ac496982a08feb5
#
_cell.length_a   1.000
_cell.length_b   1.000
_cell.length_c   1.000
_cell.angle_alpha   90.00
_cell.angle_beta   90.00
_cell.angle_gamma   90.00
#
_symmetry.space_group_name_H-M   'P 1'
#
loop_
_entity.id
_entity.type
_entity.pdbx_description
1 polymer ?
#
loop_
_entity_poly.entity_id
_entity_poly.type
_entity_poly.pdbx_seq_one_letter_code
_entity_poly.pdbx_strand_id
1 'polypeptide(L)'
;MKANMKMVGRCMLAVIAVCGAAPSLAQSGERVAVFTKNQTNPFFQAVRLGADSAAKQLNAKVTHYVPTKPDSIPEQMSQVEDVIVKKPDAIVFTPVDYKAMVPAVAKINGAKIPVVNVTDRSDSGSFVAFVGASDYKLGLETGRYLIKAMGGKGNLVVLEGVKGALTSIDRVRGLNEAVKEAPGIKLLASQPGNYQRLQALQVMENLMQSHPKIDGVFAANDAMAAGAIEALDGANRKALVVGINGTKEAIDAIKAGKMLATGDYNGFMQGCMAVMTAVRDLRKLPVQKEIVFPATVIDKTNYQQGETPVESRSCPKWEDAVKT
;
A
#
# COMPACT_ATOMS: atom_id res chain seq x y z
N MET A 1 -14.78 -33.90 -97.27
CA MET A 1 -15.39 -34.29 -95.98
C MET A 1 -14.86 -33.42 -94.91
N LYS A 2 -15.75 -32.67 -94.23
CA LYS A 2 -15.42 -31.58 -93.33
C LYS A 2 -15.38 -32.09 -91.89
N ALA A 3 -14.31 -31.81 -91.13
CA ALA A 3 -14.24 -32.09 -89.69
C ALA A 3 -14.32 -30.75 -88.94
N ASN A 4 -15.34 -30.63 -88.11
CA ASN A 4 -15.54 -29.51 -87.26
C ASN A 4 -14.76 -29.66 -85.94
N MET A 5 -13.89 -28.71 -85.67
CA MET A 5 -13.17 -28.62 -84.38
C MET A 5 -13.85 -27.59 -83.46
N LYS A 6 -14.49 -28.05 -82.38
CA LYS A 6 -15.07 -27.16 -81.36
C LYS A 6 -14.00 -26.74 -80.37
N MET A 7 -13.78 -25.44 -80.33
CA MET A 7 -12.88 -24.80 -79.36
C MET A 7 -13.65 -24.54 -78.08
N VAL A 8 -13.27 -25.18 -76.94
CA VAL A 8 -13.83 -24.99 -75.59
C VAL A 8 -12.98 -23.93 -74.93
N GLY A 9 -13.57 -22.74 -74.77
CA GLY A 9 -12.94 -21.68 -74.00
C GLY A 9 -13.04 -21.94 -72.49
N ARG A 10 -11.92 -22.05 -71.81
CA ARG A 10 -11.83 -22.06 -70.33
C ARG A 10 -11.81 -20.63 -69.81
N CYS A 11 -12.92 -20.12 -69.23
CA CYS A 11 -12.92 -18.92 -68.38
C CYS A 11 -12.23 -19.21 -67.06
N MET A 12 -11.04 -18.62 -66.83
CA MET A 12 -10.37 -18.59 -65.55
C MET A 12 -10.93 -17.42 -64.73
N LEU A 13 -11.77 -17.70 -63.70
CA LEU A 13 -12.16 -16.72 -62.70
C LEU A 13 -10.98 -16.49 -61.76
N ALA A 14 -10.35 -15.34 -61.82
CA ALA A 14 -9.39 -14.89 -60.83
C ALA A 14 -10.16 -14.38 -59.61
N VAL A 15 -10.13 -15.14 -58.52
CA VAL A 15 -10.60 -14.68 -57.20
C VAL A 15 -9.53 -13.80 -56.58
N ILE A 16 -9.76 -12.49 -56.59
CA ILE A 16 -8.90 -11.54 -55.88
C ILE A 16 -9.31 -11.59 -54.40
N ALA A 17 -8.52 -12.29 -53.57
CA ALA A 17 -8.63 -12.26 -52.13
C ALA A 17 -8.16 -10.87 -51.63
N VAL A 18 -9.07 -9.97 -51.37
CA VAL A 18 -8.78 -8.73 -50.66
C VAL A 18 -8.56 -9.08 -49.17
N CYS A 19 -7.28 -9.28 -48.78
CA CYS A 19 -6.88 -9.29 -47.40
C CYS A 19 -7.10 -7.88 -46.81
N GLY A 20 -8.26 -7.65 -46.24
CA GLY A 20 -8.52 -6.47 -45.43
C GLY A 20 -7.63 -6.50 -44.18
N ALA A 21 -6.51 -5.79 -44.21
CA ALA A 21 -5.76 -5.47 -42.99
C ALA A 21 -6.69 -4.59 -42.14
N ALA A 22 -7.32 -5.20 -41.14
CA ALA A 22 -7.98 -4.41 -40.09
C ALA A 22 -6.91 -3.49 -39.48
N PRO A 23 -7.16 -2.16 -39.35
CA PRO A 23 -6.25 -1.30 -38.66
C PRO A 23 -6.15 -1.82 -37.23
N SER A 24 -4.98 -2.31 -36.85
CA SER A 24 -4.62 -2.51 -35.45
C SER A 24 -4.64 -1.11 -34.83
N LEU A 25 -5.78 -0.71 -34.27
CA LEU A 25 -5.82 0.40 -33.34
C LEU A 25 -4.84 0.02 -32.24
N ALA A 26 -3.69 0.66 -32.24
CA ALA A 26 -2.77 0.60 -31.10
C ALA A 26 -3.61 1.02 -29.89
N GLN A 27 -4.03 0.03 -29.10
CA GLN A 27 -4.88 0.26 -27.94
C GLN A 27 -4.02 1.09 -26.99
N SER A 28 -4.32 2.39 -26.91
CA SER A 28 -3.72 3.27 -25.91
C SER A 28 -3.98 2.60 -24.57
N GLY A 29 -2.92 2.24 -23.83
CA GLY A 29 -3.03 1.48 -22.59
C GLY A 29 -4.02 2.16 -21.62
N GLU A 30 -4.66 1.36 -20.78
CA GLU A 30 -5.63 1.80 -19.80
C GLU A 30 -5.04 2.90 -18.91
N ARG A 31 -5.82 3.95 -18.64
CA ARG A 31 -5.41 5.10 -17.82
C ARG A 31 -5.91 4.91 -16.39
N VAL A 32 -5.00 4.69 -15.46
CA VAL A 32 -5.30 4.46 -14.04
C VAL A 32 -4.82 5.66 -13.23
N ALA A 33 -5.74 6.29 -12.49
CA ALA A 33 -5.40 7.32 -11.53
C ALA A 33 -5.11 6.66 -10.16
N VAL A 34 -3.92 6.91 -9.59
CA VAL A 34 -3.48 6.31 -8.34
C VAL A 34 -3.37 7.37 -7.26
N PHE A 35 -4.20 7.26 -6.23
CA PHE A 35 -4.22 8.15 -5.08
C PHE A 35 -3.43 7.55 -3.92
N THR A 36 -2.49 8.33 -3.36
CA THR A 36 -1.80 8.04 -2.10
C THR A 36 -1.92 9.22 -1.14
N LYS A 37 -1.58 9.01 0.15
CA LYS A 37 -1.93 9.94 1.24
C LYS A 37 -0.94 11.08 1.44
N ASN A 38 0.36 10.84 1.19
CA ASN A 38 1.39 11.86 1.34
C ASN A 38 2.67 11.50 0.57
N GLN A 39 3.58 12.48 0.47
CA GLN A 39 4.84 12.34 -0.25
C GLN A 39 6.01 11.94 0.65
N THR A 40 5.92 12.21 1.94
CA THR A 40 7.04 12.10 2.89
C THR A 40 7.20 10.72 3.50
N ASN A 41 6.13 9.90 3.55
CA ASN A 41 6.21 8.55 4.06
C ASN A 41 6.74 7.58 2.98
N PRO A 42 7.91 6.93 3.18
CA PRO A 42 8.52 6.01 2.21
C PRO A 42 7.61 4.85 1.81
N PHE A 43 6.68 4.44 2.66
CA PHE A 43 5.69 3.42 2.34
C PHE A 43 4.87 3.79 1.10
N PHE A 44 4.39 5.04 1.00
CA PHE A 44 3.62 5.47 -0.17
C PHE A 44 4.48 5.65 -1.43
N GLN A 45 5.78 5.93 -1.28
CA GLN A 45 6.71 5.84 -2.40
C GLN A 45 6.76 4.40 -2.94
N ALA A 46 6.88 3.41 -2.06
CA ALA A 46 6.87 2.00 -2.46
C ALA A 46 5.56 1.60 -3.16
N VAL A 47 4.40 2.07 -2.68
CA VAL A 47 3.10 1.86 -3.34
C VAL A 47 3.11 2.44 -4.76
N ARG A 48 3.60 3.67 -4.94
CA ARG A 48 3.68 4.31 -6.27
C ARG A 48 4.60 3.55 -7.21
N LEU A 49 5.79 3.15 -6.75
CA LEU A 49 6.74 2.35 -7.54
C LEU A 49 6.16 0.99 -7.94
N GLY A 50 5.42 0.34 -7.05
CA GLY A 50 4.69 -0.89 -7.38
C GLY A 50 3.61 -0.66 -8.45
N ALA A 51 2.87 0.45 -8.34
CA ALA A 51 1.87 0.85 -9.34
C ALA A 51 2.51 1.11 -10.72
N ASP A 52 3.65 1.81 -10.75
CA ASP A 52 4.39 2.09 -12.00
C ASP A 52 4.96 0.80 -12.62
N SER A 53 5.49 -0.10 -11.78
CA SER A 53 6.00 -1.41 -12.24
C SER A 53 4.89 -2.25 -12.87
N ALA A 54 3.71 -2.31 -12.25
CA ALA A 54 2.55 -3.01 -12.80
C ALA A 54 2.05 -2.37 -14.10
N ALA A 55 1.97 -1.04 -14.16
CA ALA A 55 1.56 -0.31 -15.35
C ALA A 55 2.50 -0.61 -16.54
N LYS A 56 3.81 -0.56 -16.30
CA LYS A 56 4.81 -0.92 -17.31
C LYS A 56 4.63 -2.37 -17.82
N GLN A 57 4.44 -3.31 -16.91
CA GLN A 57 4.26 -4.73 -17.24
C GLN A 57 2.99 -4.99 -18.05
N LEU A 58 1.92 -4.22 -17.79
CA LEU A 58 0.61 -4.38 -18.43
C LEU A 58 0.39 -3.47 -19.64
N ASN A 59 1.36 -2.61 -19.99
CA ASN A 59 1.23 -1.56 -21.00
C ASN A 59 0.08 -0.59 -20.69
N ALA A 60 -0.16 -0.30 -19.40
CA ALA A 60 -1.11 0.69 -18.91
C ALA A 60 -0.40 2.03 -18.59
N LYS A 61 -1.17 3.08 -18.34
CA LYS A 61 -0.65 4.41 -17.95
C LYS A 61 -1.14 4.75 -16.55
N VAL A 62 -0.21 5.06 -15.66
CA VAL A 62 -0.52 5.52 -14.30
C VAL A 62 -0.29 7.02 -14.18
N THR A 63 -1.17 7.71 -13.47
CA THR A 63 -1.01 9.10 -13.03
C THR A 63 -1.22 9.14 -11.53
N HIS A 64 -0.22 9.65 -10.80
CA HIS A 64 -0.27 9.75 -9.35
C HIS A 64 -0.92 11.05 -8.87
N TYR A 65 -1.74 10.95 -7.84
CA TYR A 65 -2.38 12.04 -7.14
C TYR A 65 -2.04 11.94 -5.66
N VAL A 66 -1.34 12.95 -5.17
CA VAL A 66 -0.82 12.97 -3.78
C VAL A 66 -1.07 14.36 -3.23
N PRO A 67 -1.72 14.50 -2.06
CA PRO A 67 -1.83 15.80 -1.40
C PRO A 67 -0.44 16.40 -1.12
N THR A 68 -0.30 17.70 -1.30
CA THR A 68 0.95 18.43 -1.00
C THR A 68 1.16 18.51 0.50
N LYS A 69 0.08 18.75 1.24
CA LYS A 69 0.06 18.67 2.70
C LYS A 69 -0.30 17.23 3.10
N PRO A 70 0.53 16.55 3.90
CA PRO A 70 0.30 15.17 4.30
C PRO A 70 -1.12 14.94 4.85
N ASP A 71 -1.78 13.91 4.36
CA ASP A 71 -3.10 13.43 4.79
C ASP A 71 -4.22 14.49 4.73
N SER A 72 -4.11 15.46 3.81
CA SER A 72 -5.07 16.57 3.66
C SER A 72 -6.38 16.10 3.00
N ILE A 73 -7.46 16.08 3.79
CA ILE A 73 -8.82 15.78 3.30
C ILE A 73 -9.26 16.77 2.20
N PRO A 74 -9.15 18.12 2.38
CA PRO A 74 -9.59 19.06 1.35
C PRO A 74 -8.84 18.89 0.02
N GLU A 75 -7.51 18.68 0.08
CA GLU A 75 -6.73 18.49 -1.15
C GLU A 75 -7.10 17.20 -1.87
N GLN A 76 -7.25 16.08 -1.14
CA GLN A 76 -7.63 14.82 -1.78
C GLN A 76 -9.04 14.88 -2.37
N MET A 77 -9.98 15.58 -1.70
CA MET A 77 -11.32 15.81 -2.22
C MET A 77 -11.28 16.57 -3.54
N SER A 78 -10.54 17.69 -3.61
CA SER A 78 -10.36 18.47 -4.84
C SER A 78 -9.70 17.66 -5.95
N GLN A 79 -8.65 16.89 -5.63
CA GLN A 79 -7.99 16.01 -6.60
C GLN A 79 -8.95 14.96 -7.18
N VAL A 80 -9.87 14.41 -6.36
CA VAL A 80 -10.89 13.46 -6.85
C VAL A 80 -11.83 14.13 -7.83
N GLU A 81 -12.29 15.36 -7.56
CA GLU A 81 -13.17 16.13 -8.46
C GLU A 81 -12.47 16.39 -9.80
N ASP A 82 -11.22 16.83 -9.77
CA ASP A 82 -10.41 17.06 -10.96
C ASP A 82 -10.20 15.78 -11.79
N VAL A 83 -9.98 14.64 -11.11
CA VAL A 83 -9.76 13.35 -11.77
C VAL A 83 -11.03 12.84 -12.45
N ILE A 84 -12.19 13.01 -11.83
CA ILE A 84 -13.47 12.62 -12.44
C ILE A 84 -13.68 13.36 -13.77
N VAL A 85 -13.33 14.65 -13.86
CA VAL A 85 -13.40 15.43 -15.10
C VAL A 85 -12.46 14.90 -16.18
N LYS A 86 -11.27 14.39 -15.79
CA LYS A 86 -10.29 13.79 -16.72
C LYS A 86 -10.69 12.40 -17.21
N LYS A 87 -11.71 11.79 -16.62
CA LYS A 87 -12.26 10.48 -16.99
C LYS A 87 -11.21 9.40 -17.16
N PRO A 88 -10.45 9.01 -16.11
CA PRO A 88 -9.59 7.85 -16.17
C PRO A 88 -10.44 6.59 -16.37
N ASP A 89 -9.82 5.51 -16.83
CA ASP A 89 -10.51 4.25 -17.06
C ASP A 89 -10.75 3.50 -15.74
N ALA A 90 -9.87 3.69 -14.72
CA ALA A 90 -10.05 3.22 -13.36
C ALA A 90 -9.32 4.11 -12.34
N ILE A 91 -9.68 3.98 -11.07
CA ILE A 91 -9.04 4.64 -9.94
C ILE A 91 -8.54 3.60 -8.94
N VAL A 92 -7.29 3.73 -8.49
CA VAL A 92 -6.74 3.07 -7.30
C VAL A 92 -6.73 4.11 -6.18
N PHE A 93 -7.43 3.84 -5.08
CA PHE A 93 -7.76 4.85 -4.09
C PHE A 93 -7.36 4.44 -2.67
N THR A 94 -6.44 5.22 -2.06
CA THR A 94 -6.16 5.18 -0.63
C THR A 94 -6.78 6.42 0.02
N PRO A 95 -7.88 6.30 0.79
CA PRO A 95 -8.48 7.45 1.45
C PRO A 95 -7.58 7.98 2.57
N VAL A 96 -7.41 9.31 2.66
CA VAL A 96 -6.67 9.94 3.78
C VAL A 96 -7.41 9.76 5.11
N ASP A 97 -8.73 9.70 5.07
CA ASP A 97 -9.60 9.39 6.22
C ASP A 97 -10.73 8.46 5.75
N TYR A 98 -10.98 7.39 6.51
CA TYR A 98 -11.89 6.32 6.09
C TYR A 98 -13.36 6.73 6.03
N LYS A 99 -13.78 7.73 6.83
CA LYS A 99 -15.16 8.29 6.85
C LYS A 99 -15.27 9.58 6.06
N ALA A 100 -14.35 10.52 6.26
CA ALA A 100 -14.42 11.82 5.62
C ALA A 100 -14.31 11.74 4.09
N MET A 101 -13.68 10.68 3.55
CA MET A 101 -13.56 10.49 2.11
C MET A 101 -14.70 9.69 1.47
N VAL A 102 -15.71 9.24 2.23
CA VAL A 102 -16.90 8.57 1.68
C VAL A 102 -17.62 9.42 0.61
N PRO A 103 -17.80 10.74 0.77
CA PRO A 103 -18.38 11.56 -0.28
C PRO A 103 -17.58 11.58 -1.60
N ALA A 104 -16.24 11.52 -1.52
CA ALA A 104 -15.39 11.41 -2.70
C ALA A 104 -15.61 10.07 -3.42
N VAL A 105 -15.66 8.96 -2.68
CA VAL A 105 -15.95 7.63 -3.23
C VAL A 105 -17.34 7.62 -3.89
N ALA A 106 -18.35 8.23 -3.26
CA ALA A 106 -19.67 8.35 -3.83
C ALA A 106 -19.68 9.12 -5.16
N LYS A 107 -18.90 10.22 -5.28
CA LYS A 107 -18.73 10.96 -6.54
C LYS A 107 -18.09 10.10 -7.63
N ILE A 108 -17.04 9.33 -7.31
CA ILE A 108 -16.38 8.42 -8.25
C ILE A 108 -17.36 7.34 -8.71
N ASN A 109 -18.11 6.73 -7.80
CA ASN A 109 -19.11 5.71 -8.12
C ASN A 109 -20.25 6.30 -8.98
N GLY A 110 -20.70 7.53 -8.69
CA GLY A 110 -21.69 8.26 -9.50
C GLY A 110 -21.20 8.52 -10.94
N ALA A 111 -19.90 8.74 -11.10
CA ALA A 111 -19.27 8.88 -12.42
C ALA A 111 -19.06 7.53 -13.14
N LYS A 112 -19.43 6.41 -12.50
CA LYS A 112 -19.28 5.02 -13.02
C LYS A 112 -17.81 4.64 -13.32
N ILE A 113 -16.86 5.21 -12.60
CA ILE A 113 -15.44 4.86 -12.72
C ILE A 113 -15.15 3.72 -11.77
N PRO A 114 -14.60 2.57 -12.23
CA PRO A 114 -14.19 1.47 -11.36
C PRO A 114 -13.14 1.90 -10.34
N VAL A 115 -13.31 1.49 -9.08
CA VAL A 115 -12.40 1.84 -7.98
C VAL A 115 -11.83 0.58 -7.33
N VAL A 116 -10.51 0.49 -7.21
CA VAL A 116 -9.82 -0.45 -6.33
C VAL A 116 -9.43 0.30 -5.07
N ASN A 117 -9.96 -0.11 -3.91
CA ASN A 117 -9.57 0.45 -2.62
C ASN A 117 -8.25 -0.20 -2.16
N VAL A 118 -7.28 0.57 -1.75
CA VAL A 118 -5.96 0.08 -1.38
C VAL A 118 -5.50 0.65 -0.05
N THR A 119 -4.74 -0.12 0.73
CA THR A 119 -4.12 0.25 2.01
C THR A 119 -5.15 0.50 3.12
N ASP A 120 -5.79 1.66 3.13
CA ASP A 120 -6.84 2.03 4.08
C ASP A 120 -8.23 1.72 3.50
N ARG A 121 -9.05 1.00 4.26
CA ARG A 121 -10.43 0.75 3.84
C ARG A 121 -11.27 2.03 3.96
N SER A 122 -12.10 2.28 2.97
CA SER A 122 -13.18 3.25 3.08
C SER A 122 -14.35 2.66 3.87
N ASP A 123 -15.02 3.49 4.67
CA ASP A 123 -16.17 3.07 5.49
C ASP A 123 -17.35 2.59 4.64
N SER A 124 -17.51 3.15 3.44
CA SER A 124 -18.52 2.74 2.47
C SER A 124 -18.14 3.09 1.04
N GLY A 125 -18.89 2.52 0.09
CA GLY A 125 -18.72 2.69 -1.35
C GLY A 125 -18.75 1.38 -2.12
N SER A 126 -18.78 1.47 -3.44
CA SER A 126 -18.69 0.32 -4.34
C SER A 126 -17.28 0.20 -4.88
N PHE A 127 -16.65 -0.95 -4.67
CA PHE A 127 -15.28 -1.22 -5.08
C PHE A 127 -15.18 -2.48 -5.92
N VAL A 128 -14.27 -2.47 -6.89
CA VAL A 128 -13.85 -3.66 -7.64
C VAL A 128 -13.28 -4.68 -6.67
N ALA A 129 -12.32 -4.23 -5.83
CA ALA A 129 -11.67 -5.03 -4.81
C ALA A 129 -11.05 -4.14 -3.72
N PHE A 130 -10.65 -4.75 -2.62
CA PHE A 130 -9.70 -4.21 -1.65
C PHE A 130 -8.35 -4.92 -1.78
N VAL A 131 -7.26 -4.14 -1.72
CA VAL A 131 -5.88 -4.63 -1.69
C VAL A 131 -5.16 -4.04 -0.48
N GLY A 132 -4.65 -4.88 0.43
CA GLY A 132 -3.99 -4.40 1.64
C GLY A 132 -3.52 -5.52 2.55
N ALA A 133 -3.38 -5.23 3.83
CA ALA A 133 -3.11 -6.20 4.88
C ALA A 133 -4.06 -5.98 6.06
N SER A 134 -4.03 -6.88 7.03
CA SER A 134 -4.79 -6.69 8.27
C SER A 134 -3.99 -5.85 9.26
N ASP A 135 -4.29 -4.56 9.36
CA ASP A 135 -3.64 -3.66 10.31
C ASP A 135 -3.79 -4.11 11.77
N TYR A 136 -4.95 -4.70 12.10
CA TYR A 136 -5.16 -5.31 13.41
C TYR A 136 -4.17 -6.46 13.67
N LYS A 137 -4.02 -7.39 12.73
CA LYS A 137 -3.07 -8.50 12.88
C LYS A 137 -1.63 -8.00 12.92
N LEU A 138 -1.26 -7.01 12.09
CA LEU A 138 0.07 -6.40 12.14
C LEU A 138 0.34 -5.77 13.50
N GLY A 139 -0.60 -4.99 14.04
CA GLY A 139 -0.47 -4.43 15.38
C GLY A 139 -0.35 -5.50 16.47
N LEU A 140 -1.17 -6.56 16.38
CA LEU A 140 -1.16 -7.67 17.32
C LEU A 140 0.18 -8.45 17.29
N GLU A 141 0.61 -8.90 16.11
CA GLU A 141 1.82 -9.74 15.98
C GLU A 141 3.11 -8.93 16.26
N THR A 142 3.18 -7.68 15.81
CA THR A 142 4.32 -6.80 16.12
C THR A 142 4.34 -6.44 17.62
N GLY A 143 3.17 -6.24 18.22
CA GLY A 143 3.02 -6.02 19.66
C GLY A 143 3.44 -7.22 20.49
N ARG A 144 2.97 -8.42 20.14
CA ARG A 144 3.39 -9.69 20.76
C ARG A 144 4.90 -9.91 20.67
N TYR A 145 5.48 -9.60 19.50
CA TYR A 145 6.91 -9.70 19.28
C TYR A 145 7.69 -8.78 20.24
N LEU A 146 7.30 -7.50 20.33
CA LEU A 146 7.91 -6.54 21.26
C LEU A 146 7.78 -7.00 22.71
N ILE A 147 6.57 -7.38 23.15
CA ILE A 147 6.27 -7.81 24.51
C ILE A 147 7.10 -9.06 24.87
N LYS A 148 7.22 -10.02 23.96
CA LYS A 148 8.08 -11.20 24.15
C LYS A 148 9.54 -10.80 24.34
N ALA A 149 10.06 -9.86 23.54
CA ALA A 149 11.41 -9.35 23.65
C ALA A 149 11.64 -8.58 24.97
N MET A 150 10.60 -7.91 25.50
CA MET A 150 10.61 -7.28 26.83
C MET A 150 10.54 -8.31 28.00
N GLY A 151 10.40 -9.60 27.71
CA GLY A 151 10.23 -10.64 28.73
C GLY A 151 8.86 -10.62 29.41
N GLY A 152 7.83 -10.13 28.74
CA GLY A 152 6.44 -10.07 29.21
C GLY A 152 6.17 -9.01 30.30
N LYS A 153 7.10 -8.10 30.57
CA LYS A 153 6.98 -7.06 31.62
C LYS A 153 7.77 -5.81 31.25
N GLY A 154 7.39 -4.68 31.86
CA GLY A 154 8.06 -3.39 31.69
C GLY A 154 7.13 -2.28 31.23
N ASN A 155 7.71 -1.14 30.96
CA ASN A 155 7.02 0.11 30.64
C ASN A 155 6.99 0.31 29.12
N LEU A 156 5.80 0.40 28.55
CA LEU A 156 5.57 0.56 27.10
C LEU A 156 4.98 1.95 26.82
N VAL A 157 5.46 2.59 25.76
CA VAL A 157 4.82 3.77 25.16
C VAL A 157 4.43 3.48 23.72
N VAL A 158 3.40 4.19 23.24
CA VAL A 158 2.84 4.03 21.90
C VAL A 158 2.88 5.35 21.16
N LEU A 159 3.40 5.32 19.94
CA LEU A 159 3.31 6.41 18.97
C LEU A 159 2.23 6.04 17.95
N GLU A 160 1.06 6.69 18.07
CA GLU A 160 -0.08 6.43 17.20
C GLU A 160 0.09 7.14 15.84
N GLY A 161 -0.60 6.63 14.81
CA GLY A 161 -0.69 7.31 13.52
C GLY A 161 -1.64 8.50 13.53
N VAL A 162 -2.16 8.84 12.33
CA VAL A 162 -3.10 9.93 12.13
C VAL A 162 -4.45 9.58 12.75
N LYS A 163 -5.02 10.51 13.50
CA LYS A 163 -6.39 10.38 14.02
C LYS A 163 -7.38 10.29 12.85
N GLY A 164 -8.28 9.31 12.87
CA GLY A 164 -9.22 9.06 11.78
C GLY A 164 -8.67 8.17 10.64
N ALA A 165 -7.39 7.77 10.68
CA ALA A 165 -6.88 6.73 9.80
C ALA A 165 -7.18 5.34 10.40
N LEU A 166 -7.91 4.51 9.64
CA LEU A 166 -8.29 3.17 10.10
C LEU A 166 -7.07 2.30 10.40
N THR A 167 -5.99 2.44 9.62
CA THR A 167 -4.71 1.79 9.86
C THR A 167 -4.15 2.09 11.26
N SER A 168 -4.22 3.36 11.72
CA SER A 168 -3.80 3.73 13.08
C SER A 168 -4.66 3.08 14.15
N ILE A 169 -5.99 3.19 14.00
CA ILE A 169 -6.97 2.65 14.94
C ILE A 169 -6.76 1.14 15.10
N ASP A 170 -6.65 0.41 14.01
CA ASP A 170 -6.54 -1.05 14.02
C ASP A 170 -5.18 -1.54 14.52
N ARG A 171 -4.07 -0.87 14.16
CA ARG A 171 -2.73 -1.21 14.69
C ARG A 171 -2.68 -1.06 16.21
N VAL A 172 -3.18 0.05 16.73
CA VAL A 172 -3.24 0.30 18.19
C VAL A 172 -4.21 -0.66 18.87
N ARG A 173 -5.35 -0.99 18.25
CA ARG A 173 -6.28 -2.00 18.76
C ARG A 173 -5.63 -3.39 18.84
N GLY A 174 -4.86 -3.79 17.83
CA GLY A 174 -4.12 -5.05 17.84
C GLY A 174 -3.04 -5.07 18.93
N LEU A 175 -2.26 -4.00 19.08
CA LEU A 175 -1.30 -3.87 20.18
C LEU A 175 -1.99 -3.98 21.54
N ASN A 176 -3.10 -3.28 21.76
CA ASN A 176 -3.83 -3.31 23.04
C ASN A 176 -4.30 -4.73 23.38
N GLU A 177 -4.63 -5.54 22.39
CA GLU A 177 -4.93 -6.97 22.60
C GLU A 177 -3.69 -7.74 23.08
N ALA A 178 -2.53 -7.53 22.43
CA ALA A 178 -1.27 -8.13 22.86
C ALA A 178 -0.89 -7.71 24.30
N VAL A 179 -1.15 -6.45 24.69
CA VAL A 179 -0.91 -5.94 26.05
C VAL A 179 -1.81 -6.64 27.07
N LYS A 180 -3.08 -6.90 26.76
CA LYS A 180 -3.98 -7.68 27.65
C LYS A 180 -3.50 -9.10 27.91
N GLU A 181 -2.80 -9.71 26.94
CA GLU A 181 -2.22 -11.04 27.09
C GLU A 181 -1.00 -11.06 28.02
N ALA A 182 -0.44 -9.89 28.37
CA ALA A 182 0.77 -9.75 29.17
C ALA A 182 0.61 -8.77 30.35
N PRO A 183 0.03 -9.20 31.48
CA PRO A 183 -0.27 -8.34 32.63
C PRO A 183 0.94 -7.62 33.26
N GLY A 184 2.16 -8.07 32.98
CA GLY A 184 3.39 -7.41 33.42
C GLY A 184 3.76 -6.16 32.61
N ILE A 185 3.10 -5.89 31.50
CA ILE A 185 3.32 -4.69 30.69
C ILE A 185 2.49 -3.53 31.24
N LYS A 186 3.15 -2.40 31.48
CA LYS A 186 2.51 -1.13 31.87
C LYS A 186 2.50 -0.19 30.66
N LEU A 187 1.34 0.05 30.07
CA LEU A 187 1.16 1.08 29.07
C LEU A 187 1.20 2.46 29.74
N LEU A 188 2.31 3.20 29.59
CA LEU A 188 2.52 4.50 30.21
C LEU A 188 1.80 5.62 29.47
N ALA A 189 1.84 5.59 28.14
CA ALA A 189 1.26 6.60 27.28
C ALA A 189 1.00 6.07 25.88
N SER A 190 -0.03 6.64 25.22
CA SER A 190 -0.31 6.47 23.80
C SER A 190 -0.55 7.87 23.22
N GLN A 191 0.32 8.32 22.31
CA GLN A 191 0.35 9.69 21.80
C GLN A 191 0.45 9.73 20.29
N PRO A 192 -0.25 10.65 19.59
CA PRO A 192 -0.20 10.76 18.14
C PRO A 192 1.14 11.32 17.67
N GLY A 193 1.87 10.54 16.86
CA GLY A 193 3.03 10.99 16.07
C GLY A 193 2.66 11.22 14.61
N ASN A 194 1.35 11.03 14.25
CA ASN A 194 0.73 11.37 12.97
C ASN A 194 1.47 10.80 11.74
N TYR A 195 2.09 9.63 11.89
CA TYR A 195 2.91 8.98 10.86
C TYR A 195 4.11 9.79 10.38
N GLN A 196 4.52 10.84 11.15
CA GLN A 196 5.59 11.77 10.82
C GLN A 196 6.80 11.56 11.74
N ARG A 197 8.00 11.44 11.15
CA ARG A 197 9.26 11.25 11.89
C ARG A 197 9.52 12.37 12.90
N LEU A 198 9.46 13.63 12.45
CA LEU A 198 9.76 14.77 13.32
C LEU A 198 8.77 14.92 14.47
N GLN A 199 7.48 14.68 14.22
CA GLN A 199 6.48 14.73 15.29
C GLN A 199 6.67 13.60 16.29
N ALA A 200 6.99 12.39 15.82
CA ALA A 200 7.30 11.25 16.68
C ALA A 200 8.55 11.47 17.53
N LEU A 201 9.59 12.10 16.96
CA LEU A 201 10.78 12.52 17.71
C LEU A 201 10.39 13.45 18.85
N GLN A 202 9.66 14.54 18.58
CA GLN A 202 9.21 15.51 19.60
C GLN A 202 8.32 14.86 20.67
N VAL A 203 7.40 13.99 20.27
CA VAL A 203 6.55 13.26 21.22
C VAL A 203 7.41 12.35 22.12
N MET A 204 8.38 11.64 21.53
CA MET A 204 9.26 10.75 22.30
C MET A 204 10.16 11.51 23.27
N GLU A 205 10.68 12.69 22.91
CA GLU A 205 11.43 13.57 23.81
C GLU A 205 10.57 13.97 25.02
N ASN A 206 9.33 14.39 24.81
CA ASN A 206 8.36 14.73 25.88
C ASN A 206 8.03 13.52 26.76
N LEU A 207 7.84 12.34 26.15
CA LEU A 207 7.58 11.11 26.90
C LEU A 207 8.77 10.73 27.77
N MET A 208 10.00 10.92 27.29
CA MET A 208 11.21 10.65 28.07
C MET A 208 11.39 11.60 29.26
N GLN A 209 10.92 12.84 29.16
CA GLN A 209 10.91 13.80 30.29
C GLN A 209 9.90 13.36 31.36
N SER A 210 8.70 12.91 30.93
CA SER A 210 7.61 12.53 31.83
C SER A 210 7.80 11.12 32.44
N HIS A 211 8.52 10.24 31.75
CA HIS A 211 8.70 8.85 32.13
C HIS A 211 10.19 8.49 32.18
N PRO A 212 10.79 8.45 33.38
CA PRO A 212 12.22 8.16 33.55
C PRO A 212 12.65 6.79 33.00
N LYS A 213 11.74 5.82 32.98
CA LYS A 213 11.99 4.48 32.45
C LYS A 213 10.97 4.09 31.41
N ILE A 214 11.43 3.88 30.18
CA ILE A 214 10.69 3.32 29.05
C ILE A 214 11.48 2.09 28.58
N ASP A 215 10.84 0.93 28.56
CA ASP A 215 11.49 -0.34 28.19
C ASP A 215 11.17 -0.71 26.73
N GLY A 216 9.99 -0.31 26.23
CA GLY A 216 9.54 -0.56 24.86
C GLY A 216 8.82 0.62 24.24
N VAL A 217 8.95 0.75 22.92
CA VAL A 217 8.25 1.72 22.07
C VAL A 217 7.58 0.98 20.93
N PHE A 218 6.26 1.05 20.87
CA PHE A 218 5.50 0.63 19.70
C PHE A 218 5.19 1.85 18.85
N ALA A 219 5.76 1.94 17.66
CA ALA A 219 5.42 2.98 16.69
C ALA A 219 4.50 2.39 15.62
N ALA A 220 3.37 3.03 15.37
CA ALA A 220 2.39 2.56 14.40
C ALA A 220 2.90 2.64 12.94
N ASN A 221 4.09 3.22 12.69
CA ASN A 221 4.83 3.06 11.43
C ASN A 221 6.34 3.24 11.63
N ASP A 222 7.13 2.86 10.61
CA ASP A 222 8.59 2.90 10.63
C ASP A 222 9.16 4.33 10.68
N ALA A 223 8.52 5.30 10.04
CA ALA A 223 8.96 6.69 10.08
C ALA A 223 8.93 7.25 11.52
N MET A 224 7.89 6.91 12.27
CA MET A 224 7.80 7.26 13.70
C MET A 224 8.78 6.45 14.56
N ALA A 225 9.00 5.17 14.23
CA ALA A 225 10.01 4.35 14.91
C ALA A 225 11.42 4.96 14.73
N ALA A 226 11.75 5.43 13.52
CA ALA A 226 13.01 6.14 13.27
C ALA A 226 13.13 7.42 14.11
N GLY A 227 12.06 8.22 14.21
CA GLY A 227 12.02 9.41 15.08
C GLY A 227 12.19 9.07 16.56
N ALA A 228 11.58 7.99 17.03
CA ALA A 228 11.74 7.53 18.41
C ALA A 228 13.18 7.07 18.70
N ILE A 229 13.81 6.35 17.77
CA ILE A 229 15.22 5.92 17.89
C ILE A 229 16.14 7.14 17.96
N GLU A 230 15.90 8.15 17.10
CA GLU A 230 16.67 9.40 17.10
C GLU A 230 16.57 10.13 18.44
N ALA A 231 15.37 10.26 19.01
CA ALA A 231 15.17 10.86 20.33
C ALA A 231 15.87 10.06 21.45
N LEU A 232 15.81 8.73 21.41
CA LEU A 232 16.50 7.85 22.36
C LEU A 232 18.02 7.99 22.26
N ASP A 233 18.56 7.97 21.04
CA ASP A 233 20.00 8.14 20.77
C ASP A 233 20.49 9.52 21.28
N GLY A 234 19.74 10.59 20.98
CA GLY A 234 20.06 11.97 21.43
C GLY A 234 20.07 12.12 22.97
N ALA A 235 19.21 11.39 23.67
CA ALA A 235 19.15 11.37 25.12
C ALA A 235 20.07 10.31 25.77
N ASN A 236 20.86 9.56 24.97
CA ASN A 236 21.65 8.40 25.41
C ASN A 236 20.81 7.39 26.22
N ARG A 237 19.57 7.15 25.80
CA ARG A 237 18.64 6.20 26.42
C ARG A 237 18.44 4.98 25.51
N LYS A 238 18.03 3.88 26.10
CA LYS A 238 17.76 2.63 25.38
C LYS A 238 16.35 2.16 25.66
N ALA A 239 15.65 1.75 24.62
CA ALA A 239 14.38 1.02 24.67
C ALA A 239 14.31 0.09 23.44
N LEU A 240 13.51 -0.97 23.52
CA LEU A 240 13.22 -1.81 22.36
C LEU A 240 12.19 -1.07 21.50
N VAL A 241 12.51 -0.85 20.21
CA VAL A 241 11.62 -0.11 19.30
C VAL A 241 11.15 -1.05 18.19
N VAL A 242 9.84 -1.03 17.93
CA VAL A 242 9.24 -1.67 16.75
C VAL A 242 8.49 -0.66 15.91
N GLY A 243 8.42 -0.93 14.61
CA GLY A 243 7.64 -0.17 13.64
C GLY A 243 6.69 -1.06 12.85
N ILE A 244 6.02 -0.48 11.88
CA ILE A 244 5.22 -1.19 10.87
C ILE A 244 5.44 -0.48 9.53
N ASN A 245 5.68 -1.17 8.48
CA ASN A 245 5.65 -0.92 7.05
C ASN A 245 6.70 -1.76 6.30
N GLY A 246 7.78 -2.23 6.94
CA GLY A 246 8.86 -2.96 6.28
C GLY A 246 9.68 -2.06 5.34
N THR A 247 9.87 -0.79 5.71
CA THR A 247 10.62 0.17 4.88
C THR A 247 12.10 -0.16 4.85
N LYS A 248 12.80 0.28 3.78
CA LYS A 248 14.26 0.08 3.67
C LYS A 248 15.02 0.66 4.87
N GLU A 249 14.60 1.83 5.37
CA GLU A 249 15.19 2.44 6.56
C GLU A 249 15.03 1.57 7.81
N ALA A 250 13.84 0.97 7.99
CA ALA A 250 13.59 0.04 9.10
C ALA A 250 14.45 -1.22 8.97
N ILE A 251 14.58 -1.78 7.76
CA ILE A 251 15.44 -2.93 7.49
C ILE A 251 16.91 -2.61 7.85
N ASP A 252 17.40 -1.44 7.45
CA ASP A 252 18.76 -1.00 7.78
C ASP A 252 18.95 -0.78 9.30
N ALA A 253 17.94 -0.23 9.98
CA ALA A 253 17.95 -0.06 11.43
C ALA A 253 17.93 -1.40 12.18
N ILE A 254 17.19 -2.40 11.68
CA ILE A 254 17.18 -3.78 12.22
C ILE A 254 18.55 -4.42 12.03
N LYS A 255 19.12 -4.32 10.84
CA LYS A 255 20.46 -4.82 10.52
C LYS A 255 21.52 -4.21 11.45
N ALA A 256 21.42 -2.92 11.71
CA ALA A 256 22.31 -2.19 12.62
C ALA A 256 22.03 -2.44 14.11
N GLY A 257 20.96 -3.17 14.46
CA GLY A 257 20.56 -3.42 15.86
C GLY A 257 19.94 -2.23 16.58
N LYS A 258 19.54 -1.18 15.86
CA LYS A 258 18.87 0.01 16.39
C LYS A 258 17.35 -0.16 16.51
N MET A 259 16.75 -0.94 15.65
CA MET A 259 15.35 -1.32 15.68
C MET A 259 15.22 -2.81 15.94
N LEU A 260 14.25 -3.20 16.77
CA LEU A 260 14.03 -4.60 17.12
C LEU A 260 13.37 -5.36 15.96
N ALA A 261 12.30 -4.80 15.40
CA ALA A 261 11.52 -5.42 14.31
C ALA A 261 10.60 -4.41 13.66
N THR A 262 10.06 -4.77 12.47
CA THR A 262 8.97 -4.07 11.79
C THR A 262 7.92 -5.05 11.28
N GLY A 263 6.64 -4.69 11.36
CA GLY A 263 5.58 -5.41 10.66
C GLY A 263 5.66 -5.14 9.17
N ASP A 264 5.72 -6.17 8.33
CA ASP A 264 5.75 -6.01 6.88
C ASP A 264 4.35 -5.65 6.34
N TYR A 265 4.20 -4.45 5.86
CA TYR A 265 2.97 -3.98 5.23
C TYR A 265 3.01 -4.08 3.70
N ASN A 266 4.18 -4.38 3.15
CA ASN A 266 4.46 -4.67 1.76
C ASN A 266 3.85 -3.67 0.75
N GLY A 267 4.20 -2.39 0.90
CA GLY A 267 3.63 -1.31 0.08
C GLY A 267 3.86 -1.49 -1.43
N PHE A 268 5.03 -1.99 -1.84
CA PHE A 268 5.30 -2.25 -3.26
C PHE A 268 4.31 -3.25 -3.85
N MET A 269 4.04 -4.36 -3.15
CA MET A 269 3.08 -5.37 -3.59
C MET A 269 1.64 -4.84 -3.59
N GLN A 270 1.28 -3.99 -2.63
CA GLN A 270 -0.03 -3.34 -2.64
C GLN A 270 -0.23 -2.50 -3.90
N GLY A 271 0.79 -1.71 -4.29
CA GLY A 271 0.77 -0.93 -5.54
C GLY A 271 0.66 -1.82 -6.79
N CYS A 272 1.47 -2.90 -6.85
CA CYS A 272 1.41 -3.88 -7.94
C CYS A 272 0.01 -4.45 -8.09
N MET A 273 -0.52 -5.04 -7.02
CA MET A 273 -1.78 -5.76 -7.07
C MET A 273 -2.98 -4.82 -7.29
N ALA A 274 -2.93 -3.60 -6.78
CA ALA A 274 -4.01 -2.63 -6.99
C ALA A 274 -4.16 -2.24 -8.47
N VAL A 275 -3.04 -1.92 -9.15
CA VAL A 275 -3.07 -1.60 -10.59
C VAL A 275 -3.39 -2.84 -11.43
N MET A 276 -2.81 -4.00 -11.11
CA MET A 276 -3.15 -5.25 -11.78
C MET A 276 -4.65 -5.57 -11.67
N THR A 277 -5.23 -5.40 -10.48
CA THR A 277 -6.67 -5.60 -10.26
C THR A 277 -7.51 -4.65 -11.10
N ALA A 278 -7.16 -3.36 -11.13
CA ALA A 278 -7.87 -2.35 -11.93
C ALA A 278 -7.83 -2.68 -13.42
N VAL A 279 -6.66 -3.00 -13.96
CA VAL A 279 -6.49 -3.33 -15.38
C VAL A 279 -7.18 -4.66 -15.75
N ARG A 280 -7.13 -5.67 -14.87
CA ARG A 280 -7.84 -6.95 -15.10
C ARG A 280 -9.36 -6.75 -15.14
N ASP A 281 -9.92 -5.94 -14.24
CA ASP A 281 -11.34 -5.62 -14.26
C ASP A 281 -11.76 -4.92 -15.55
N LEU A 282 -10.98 -3.93 -16.01
CA LEU A 282 -11.21 -3.25 -17.28
C LEU A 282 -11.17 -4.21 -18.47
N ARG A 283 -10.27 -5.21 -18.44
CA ARG A 283 -10.13 -6.26 -19.47
C ARG A 283 -11.14 -7.42 -19.28
N LYS A 284 -12.05 -7.32 -18.29
CA LYS A 284 -13.05 -8.35 -17.97
C LYS A 284 -12.42 -9.71 -17.59
N LEU A 285 -11.23 -9.67 -17.02
CA LEU A 285 -10.56 -10.85 -16.46
C LEU A 285 -10.98 -11.03 -14.99
N PRO A 286 -11.00 -12.27 -14.47
CA PRO A 286 -11.36 -12.54 -13.07
C PRO A 286 -10.46 -11.79 -12.09
N VAL A 287 -11.06 -11.18 -11.04
CA VAL A 287 -10.39 -10.53 -9.93
C VAL A 287 -10.95 -11.03 -8.60
N GLN A 288 -10.09 -11.09 -7.58
CA GLN A 288 -10.52 -11.37 -6.20
C GLN A 288 -11.04 -10.08 -5.57
N LYS A 289 -12.13 -10.20 -4.78
CA LYS A 289 -12.71 -9.06 -4.04
C LYS A 289 -11.83 -8.59 -2.89
N GLU A 290 -11.04 -9.50 -2.31
CA GLU A 290 -10.15 -9.26 -1.18
C GLU A 290 -8.78 -9.84 -1.50
N ILE A 291 -7.77 -8.98 -1.54
CA ILE A 291 -6.35 -9.35 -1.68
C ILE A 291 -5.66 -8.83 -0.42
N VAL A 292 -5.50 -9.72 0.56
CA VAL A 292 -4.98 -9.37 1.89
C VAL A 292 -3.67 -10.10 2.13
N PHE A 293 -2.59 -9.34 2.22
CA PHE A 293 -1.27 -9.89 2.51
C PHE A 293 -1.16 -10.38 3.96
N PRO A 294 -0.35 -11.40 4.22
CA PRO A 294 -0.13 -11.92 5.58
C PRO A 294 0.54 -10.86 6.48
N ALA A 295 0.22 -10.89 7.76
CA ALA A 295 0.90 -10.10 8.77
C ALA A 295 2.20 -10.80 9.17
N THR A 296 3.32 -10.34 8.63
CA THR A 296 4.66 -10.88 8.91
C THR A 296 5.46 -9.88 9.73
N VAL A 297 6.28 -10.37 10.66
CA VAL A 297 7.24 -9.55 11.40
C VAL A 297 8.63 -9.78 10.81
N ILE A 298 9.29 -8.68 10.42
CA ILE A 298 10.66 -8.68 9.94
C ILE A 298 11.57 -8.29 11.12
N ASP A 299 12.55 -9.15 11.40
CA ASP A 299 13.52 -8.99 12.47
C ASP A 299 14.94 -9.32 11.99
N LYS A 300 15.88 -9.46 12.94
CA LYS A 300 17.29 -9.77 12.66
C LYS A 300 17.50 -11.14 12.00
N THR A 301 16.53 -12.04 12.03
CA THR A 301 16.65 -13.40 11.47
C THR A 301 16.18 -13.49 10.02
N ASN A 302 15.37 -12.53 9.55
CA ASN A 302 14.74 -12.58 8.22
C ASN A 302 14.76 -11.26 7.44
N TYR A 303 15.49 -10.22 7.90
CA TYR A 303 15.53 -8.89 7.27
C TYR A 303 16.02 -8.91 5.80
N GLN A 304 16.76 -9.95 5.40
CA GLN A 304 17.32 -10.08 4.05
C GLN A 304 16.23 -10.01 2.97
N GLN A 305 15.03 -10.46 3.26
CA GLN A 305 13.89 -10.36 2.33
C GLN A 305 13.52 -8.90 1.96
N GLY A 306 13.85 -7.94 2.84
CA GLY A 306 13.60 -6.52 2.64
C GLY A 306 14.79 -5.72 2.10
N GLU A 307 15.99 -6.33 1.95
CA GLU A 307 17.20 -5.62 1.53
C GLU A 307 17.17 -5.13 0.07
N THR A 308 16.43 -5.82 -0.81
CA THR A 308 16.33 -5.40 -2.21
C THR A 308 15.71 -3.99 -2.29
N PRO A 309 16.42 -3.00 -2.86
CA PRO A 309 15.88 -1.66 -3.03
C PRO A 309 14.53 -1.71 -3.78
N VAL A 310 13.59 -0.92 -3.33
CA VAL A 310 12.22 -0.93 -3.87
C VAL A 310 12.17 -0.58 -5.36
N GLU A 311 13.10 0.27 -5.82
CA GLU A 311 13.27 0.68 -7.21
C GLU A 311 13.72 -0.47 -8.13
N SER A 312 14.35 -1.49 -7.55
CA SER A 312 14.84 -2.68 -8.28
C SER A 312 13.85 -3.83 -8.29
N ARG A 313 12.73 -3.70 -7.57
CA ARG A 313 11.71 -4.74 -7.49
C ARG A 313 10.85 -4.75 -8.75
N SER A 314 10.33 -5.94 -9.08
CA SER A 314 9.35 -6.12 -10.15
C SER A 314 8.07 -6.74 -9.58
N CYS A 315 6.93 -6.40 -10.17
CA CYS A 315 5.69 -7.07 -9.80
C CYS A 315 5.74 -8.54 -10.21
N PRO A 316 5.24 -9.46 -9.36
CA PRO A 316 5.08 -10.86 -9.74
C PRO A 316 4.01 -11.01 -10.83
N LYS A 317 3.89 -12.21 -11.39
CA LYS A 317 2.71 -12.54 -12.18
C LYS A 317 1.48 -12.59 -11.28
N TRP A 318 0.32 -12.23 -11.83
CA TRP A 318 -0.94 -12.23 -11.08
C TRP A 318 -1.21 -13.58 -10.40
N GLU A 319 -1.06 -14.65 -11.15
CA GLU A 319 -1.38 -16.01 -10.71
C GLU A 319 -0.50 -16.48 -9.54
N ASP A 320 0.71 -15.93 -9.42
CA ASP A 320 1.63 -16.26 -8.33
C ASP A 320 1.31 -15.44 -7.06
N ALA A 321 0.86 -14.20 -7.24
CA ALA A 321 0.57 -13.29 -6.15
C ALA A 321 -0.77 -13.55 -5.44
N VAL A 322 -1.75 -14.15 -6.12
CA VAL A 322 -3.09 -14.43 -5.55
C VAL A 322 -3.25 -15.83 -4.95
N LYS A 323 -2.21 -16.67 -5.02
CA LYS A 323 -2.19 -18.02 -4.42
C LYS A 323 -1.80 -18.01 -2.95
N THR A 324 -1.30 -16.91 -2.45
CA THR A 324 -0.87 -16.71 -1.07
C THR A 324 -1.97 -16.10 -0.23
#